data_d5dafb419f183fa73d7cfe2f1229dd40
#
_entry.id   d5dafb419f183fa73d7cfe2f1229dd40
#
_cell.length_a   1.000
_cell.length_b   1.000
_cell.length_c   1.000
_cell.angle_alpha   90.00
_cell.angle_beta   90.00
_cell.angle_gamma   90.00
#
_symmetry.space_group_name_H-M   'P 1'
#
loop_
_entity.id
_entity.type
_entity.pdbx_description
1 polymer ?
#
loop_
_entity_poly.entity_id
_entity_poly.type
_entity_poly.pdbx_seq_one_letter_code
_entity_poly.pdbx_strand_id
1 'polypeptide(L)'
;MFLYFKYSAYTLIVILIALYCIKKLRKYKKIYKQNGLDGVWLYFVNKNIKKTGFSNFIDIKKNLLGAKIERLSKSRILYGPYSETKIINSYGWSNIDFAPKYLGTYESHIQEKIIFLSKKFKLNNFIDLGAAEGYHIISLLKKNYFSK
;
A
#
# COMPACT_ATOMS: atom_id res chain seq x y z
N MET A 1 -17.22 17.60 53.27
CA MET A 1 -17.86 16.66 52.34
C MET A 1 -17.56 16.94 50.85
N PHE A 2 -17.59 18.16 50.37
CA PHE A 2 -17.27 18.51 48.95
C PHE A 2 -15.84 18.20 48.50
N LEU A 3 -14.83 18.28 49.35
CA LEU A 3 -13.44 18.01 49.00
C LEU A 3 -13.18 16.53 48.67
N TYR A 4 -13.78 15.59 49.37
CA TYR A 4 -13.65 14.14 49.13
C TYR A 4 -14.24 13.73 47.76
N PHE A 5 -15.31 14.33 47.33
CA PHE A 5 -15.90 14.06 46.00
C PHE A 5 -14.99 14.53 44.84
N LYS A 6 -14.30 15.64 45.02
CA LYS A 6 -13.35 16.17 44.01
C LYS A 6 -12.16 15.25 43.80
N TYR A 7 -11.58 14.72 44.89
CA TYR A 7 -10.43 13.81 44.79
C TYR A 7 -10.81 12.45 44.20
N SER A 8 -12.01 11.93 44.48
CA SER A 8 -12.47 10.67 43.90
C SER A 8 -12.71 10.81 42.39
N ALA A 9 -13.21 11.92 41.91
CA ALA A 9 -13.40 12.17 40.48
C ALA A 9 -12.06 12.29 39.74
N TYR A 10 -11.08 12.98 40.30
CA TYR A 10 -9.73 13.08 39.72
C TYR A 10 -9.02 11.72 39.65
N THR A 11 -9.09 10.91 40.69
CA THR A 11 -8.50 9.56 40.67
C THR A 11 -9.17 8.67 39.63
N LEU A 12 -10.47 8.73 39.48
CA LEU A 12 -11.21 8.00 38.44
C LEU A 12 -10.77 8.40 37.02
N ILE A 13 -10.62 9.69 36.78
CA ILE A 13 -10.16 10.22 35.48
C ILE A 13 -8.73 9.74 35.17
N VAL A 14 -7.83 9.80 36.16
CA VAL A 14 -6.46 9.32 35.98
C VAL A 14 -6.41 7.82 35.66
N ILE A 15 -7.22 7.02 36.35
CA ILE A 15 -7.33 5.57 36.10
C ILE A 15 -7.87 5.32 34.67
N LEU A 16 -8.90 6.03 34.24
CA LEU A 16 -9.45 5.88 32.89
C LEU A 16 -8.45 6.26 31.80
N ILE A 17 -7.67 7.34 32.02
CA ILE A 17 -6.59 7.73 31.11
C ILE A 17 -5.50 6.66 31.06
N ALA A 18 -5.08 6.13 32.22
CA ALA A 18 -4.08 5.07 32.29
C ALA A 18 -4.54 3.80 31.56
N LEU A 19 -5.79 3.36 31.78
CA LEU A 19 -6.37 2.21 31.07
C LEU A 19 -6.46 2.43 29.56
N TYR A 20 -6.82 3.63 29.14
CA TYR A 20 -6.83 4.00 27.71
C TYR A 20 -5.43 3.95 27.10
N CYS A 21 -4.42 4.50 27.79
CA CYS A 21 -3.02 4.45 27.36
C CYS A 21 -2.50 3.00 27.25
N ILE A 22 -2.79 2.15 28.24
CA ILE A 22 -2.40 0.74 28.25
C ILE A 22 -3.04 0.00 27.06
N LYS A 23 -4.33 0.20 26.82
CA LYS A 23 -5.04 -0.40 25.67
C LYS A 23 -4.42 0.02 24.34
N LYS A 24 -4.04 1.28 24.22
CA LYS A 24 -3.39 1.85 23.04
C LYS A 24 -1.98 1.29 22.83
N LEU A 25 -1.18 1.20 23.91
CA LEU A 25 0.16 0.60 23.88
C LEU A 25 0.13 -0.89 23.50
N ARG A 26 -0.80 -1.68 24.05
CA ARG A 26 -0.99 -3.08 23.67
C ARG A 26 -1.27 -3.24 22.17
N LYS A 27 -2.09 -2.35 21.61
CA LYS A 27 -2.39 -2.35 20.19
C LYS A 27 -1.15 -2.06 19.32
N TYR A 28 -0.36 -1.04 19.69
CA TYR A 28 0.88 -0.72 18.98
C TYR A 28 1.91 -1.83 19.11
N LYS A 29 2.07 -2.42 20.30
CA LYS A 29 2.96 -3.57 20.51
C LYS A 29 2.58 -4.76 19.63
N LYS A 30 1.28 -5.03 19.45
CA LYS A 30 0.80 -6.09 18.55
C LYS A 30 1.13 -5.79 17.09
N ILE A 31 0.92 -4.56 16.63
CA ILE A 31 1.24 -4.13 15.26
C ILE A 31 2.75 -4.20 15.03
N TYR A 32 3.55 -3.74 15.98
CA TYR A 32 5.00 -3.80 15.91
C TYR A 32 5.52 -5.23 15.83
N LYS A 33 4.98 -6.13 16.66
CA LYS A 33 5.37 -7.55 16.66
C LYS A 33 5.06 -8.25 15.33
N GLN A 34 3.99 -7.85 14.64
CA GLN A 34 3.57 -8.46 13.38
C GLN A 34 4.26 -7.85 12.15
N ASN A 35 4.53 -6.55 12.16
CA ASN A 35 4.87 -5.80 10.94
C ASN A 35 6.06 -4.83 11.13
N GLY A 36 6.73 -4.85 12.27
CA GLY A 36 7.85 -3.95 12.57
C GLY A 36 7.47 -2.47 12.67
N LEU A 37 8.47 -1.61 12.56
CA LEU A 37 8.29 -0.15 12.60
C LEU A 37 7.44 0.38 11.44
N ASP A 38 7.59 -0.20 10.26
CA ASP A 38 6.81 0.17 9.07
C ASP A 38 5.31 -0.03 9.31
N GLY A 39 4.94 -1.09 10.04
CA GLY A 39 3.56 -1.35 10.41
C GLY A 39 2.97 -0.32 11.35
N VAL A 40 3.75 0.15 12.30
CA VAL A 40 3.34 1.20 13.23
C VAL A 40 3.20 2.52 12.47
N TRP A 41 4.16 2.87 11.60
CA TRP A 41 4.11 4.06 10.78
C TRP A 41 2.88 4.09 9.87
N LEU A 42 2.64 3.04 9.11
CA LEU A 42 1.47 2.92 8.23
C LEU A 42 0.14 2.96 9.01
N TYR A 43 0.10 2.40 10.22
CA TYR A 43 -1.06 2.54 11.09
C TYR A 43 -1.34 4.01 11.47
N PHE A 44 -0.29 4.78 11.77
CA PHE A 44 -0.42 6.23 12.06
C PHE A 44 -0.89 7.02 10.84
N VAL A 45 -0.27 6.79 9.69
CA VAL A 45 -0.63 7.44 8.42
C VAL A 45 -2.09 7.14 8.08
N ASN A 46 -2.49 5.87 8.12
CA ASN A 46 -3.86 5.47 7.82
C ASN A 46 -4.90 5.95 8.86
N LYS A 47 -4.51 6.14 10.13
CA LYS A 47 -5.40 6.73 11.14
C LYS A 47 -5.71 8.21 10.84
N ASN A 48 -4.76 8.94 10.32
CA ASN A 48 -4.96 10.34 9.92
C ASN A 48 -5.79 10.44 8.62
N ILE A 49 -5.63 9.48 7.70
CA ILE A 49 -6.44 9.36 6.48
C ILE A 49 -7.88 8.92 6.81
N LYS A 50 -8.11 8.15 7.88
CA LYS A 50 -9.47 7.74 8.31
C LYS A 50 -10.41 8.89 8.67
N LYS A 51 -9.92 10.08 8.92
CA LYS A 51 -10.76 11.28 9.04
C LYS A 51 -11.48 11.61 7.72
N THR A 52 -11.08 11.02 6.60
CA THR A 52 -11.63 11.18 5.26
C THR A 52 -12.53 10.02 4.79
N GLY A 53 -12.91 9.09 5.67
CA GLY A 53 -13.92 8.06 5.39
C GLY A 53 -13.47 6.83 4.59
N PHE A 54 -12.19 6.72 4.22
CA PHE A 54 -11.67 5.59 3.45
C PHE A 54 -10.61 4.80 4.23
N SER A 55 -10.86 3.61 4.60
CA SER A 55 -10.04 2.39 4.63
C SER A 55 -10.40 1.42 5.75
N ASN A 56 -10.76 0.23 5.34
CA ASN A 56 -10.94 -0.95 6.17
C ASN A 56 -9.57 -1.51 6.62
N PHE A 57 -9.55 -2.30 7.70
CA PHE A 57 -8.37 -3.02 8.19
C PHE A 57 -7.66 -3.85 7.10
N ILE A 58 -8.41 -4.30 6.09
CA ILE A 58 -7.90 -5.02 4.92
C ILE A 58 -6.98 -4.13 4.09
N ASP A 59 -7.33 -2.86 3.87
CA ASP A 59 -6.52 -1.93 3.08
C ASP A 59 -5.20 -1.59 3.76
N ILE A 60 -5.21 -1.52 5.09
CA ILE A 60 -3.97 -1.36 5.88
C ILE A 60 -3.04 -2.56 5.68
N LYS A 61 -3.58 -3.79 5.69
CA LYS A 61 -2.77 -4.99 5.46
C LYS A 61 -2.24 -5.07 4.03
N LYS A 62 -3.04 -4.70 3.05
CA LYS A 62 -2.62 -4.66 1.64
C LYS A 62 -1.48 -3.65 1.43
N ASN A 63 -1.61 -2.46 2.01
CA ASN A 63 -0.58 -1.42 1.94
C ASN A 63 0.72 -1.86 2.63
N LEU A 64 0.64 -2.53 3.79
CA LEU A 64 1.79 -3.09 4.48
C LEU A 64 2.50 -4.16 3.66
N LEU A 65 1.73 -5.04 3.03
CA LEU A 65 2.25 -6.07 2.16
C LEU A 65 2.91 -5.45 0.93
N GLY A 66 2.27 -4.46 0.30
CA GLY A 66 2.82 -3.72 -0.83
C GLY A 66 4.15 -3.08 -0.51
N ALA A 67 4.26 -2.35 0.60
CA ALA A 67 5.50 -1.71 1.04
C ALA A 67 6.62 -2.74 1.36
N LYS A 68 6.25 -3.89 1.93
CA LYS A 68 7.23 -4.96 2.18
C LYS A 68 7.74 -5.58 0.89
N ILE A 69 6.87 -5.84 -0.07
CA ILE A 69 7.23 -6.40 -1.37
C ILE A 69 8.07 -5.38 -2.16
N GLU A 70 7.68 -4.11 -2.18
CA GLU A 70 8.45 -3.03 -2.81
C GLU A 70 9.91 -3.01 -2.34
N ARG A 71 10.11 -3.05 -1.02
CA ARG A 71 11.46 -3.08 -0.45
C ARG A 71 12.24 -4.34 -0.83
N LEU A 72 11.60 -5.51 -0.78
CA LEU A 72 12.23 -6.79 -1.15
C LEU A 72 12.58 -6.87 -2.64
N SER A 73 11.73 -6.32 -3.48
CA SER A 73 11.92 -6.27 -4.94
C SER A 73 12.82 -5.13 -5.41
N LYS A 74 13.26 -4.24 -4.50
CA LYS A 74 13.98 -3.01 -4.83
C LYS A 74 13.21 -2.15 -5.85
N SER A 75 11.90 -2.04 -5.65
CA SER A 75 10.95 -1.35 -6.53
C SER A 75 10.90 -1.90 -7.97
N ARG A 76 11.23 -3.17 -8.17
CA ARG A 76 11.13 -3.85 -9.47
C ARG A 76 9.97 -4.83 -9.49
N ILE A 77 9.41 -5.03 -10.65
CA ILE A 77 8.44 -6.10 -10.90
C ILE A 77 9.18 -7.44 -10.88
N LEU A 78 8.72 -8.38 -10.06
CA LEU A 78 9.44 -9.64 -9.82
C LEU A 78 9.18 -10.69 -10.90
N TYR A 79 7.93 -10.80 -11.35
CA TYR A 79 7.51 -11.89 -12.24
C TYR A 79 6.72 -11.36 -13.44
N GLY A 80 6.46 -12.28 -14.39
CA GLY A 80 5.62 -12.01 -15.55
C GLY A 80 6.30 -11.23 -16.66
N PRO A 81 5.54 -10.83 -17.69
CA PRO A 81 6.06 -10.14 -18.86
C PRO A 81 6.78 -8.83 -18.56
N TYR A 82 6.37 -8.15 -17.49
CA TYR A 82 6.90 -6.85 -17.09
C TYR A 82 8.04 -6.95 -16.05
N SER A 83 8.52 -8.16 -15.74
CA SER A 83 9.61 -8.39 -14.78
C SER A 83 10.80 -7.45 -14.98
N GLU A 84 11.53 -7.13 -13.92
CA GLU A 84 12.69 -6.23 -13.90
C GLU A 84 12.37 -4.76 -14.24
N THR A 85 11.15 -4.41 -14.59
CA THR A 85 10.76 -3.00 -14.75
C THR A 85 10.72 -2.35 -13.37
N LYS A 86 11.39 -1.20 -13.24
CA LYS A 86 11.35 -0.40 -12.03
C LYS A 86 10.11 0.48 -12.06
N ILE A 87 9.30 0.38 -11.02
CA ILE A 87 8.13 1.24 -10.82
C ILE A 87 8.33 2.04 -9.54
N ILE A 88 7.95 3.29 -9.57
CA ILE A 88 8.03 4.18 -8.41
C ILE A 88 6.65 4.17 -7.75
N ASN A 89 6.64 3.94 -6.43
CA ASN A 89 5.44 4.13 -5.64
C ASN A 89 5.15 5.64 -5.56
N SER A 90 4.48 6.16 -6.57
CA SER A 90 3.85 7.47 -6.45
C SER A 90 2.59 7.29 -5.61
N TYR A 91 2.34 8.17 -4.67
CA TYR A 91 1.12 8.21 -3.86
C TYR A 91 -0.13 8.51 -4.72
N GLY A 92 -0.27 7.74 -5.78
CA GLY A 92 -1.37 7.80 -6.73
C GLY A 92 -2.63 7.12 -6.19
N TRP A 93 -3.56 6.89 -7.04
CA TRP A 93 -4.96 6.61 -6.81
C TRP A 93 -5.28 5.39 -5.92
N SER A 94 -4.38 4.42 -5.77
CA SER A 94 -4.65 3.23 -4.97
C SER A 94 -3.36 2.56 -4.51
N ASN A 95 -3.02 2.72 -3.23
CA ASN A 95 -1.98 1.92 -2.59
C ASN A 95 -2.35 0.42 -2.47
N ILE A 96 -3.60 0.06 -2.80
CA ILE A 96 -4.15 -1.28 -2.61
C ILE A 96 -3.55 -2.26 -3.61
N ASP A 97 -3.17 -1.77 -4.80
CA ASP A 97 -2.72 -2.62 -5.92
C ASP A 97 -1.20 -2.75 -6.04
N PHE A 98 -0.43 -2.16 -5.11
CA PHE A 98 1.03 -2.21 -5.19
C PHE A 98 1.59 -3.62 -5.07
N ALA A 99 1.07 -4.45 -4.17
CA ALA A 99 1.54 -5.81 -4.03
C ALA A 99 1.38 -6.61 -5.35
N PRO A 100 0.22 -6.64 -6.00
CA PRO A 100 0.06 -7.25 -7.32
C PRO A 100 0.96 -6.65 -8.40
N LYS A 101 1.17 -5.32 -8.40
CA LYS A 101 2.06 -4.67 -9.39
C LYS A 101 3.51 -5.11 -9.22
N TYR A 102 4.05 -5.10 -8.00
CA TYR A 102 5.41 -5.57 -7.75
C TYR A 102 5.56 -7.07 -7.97
N LEU A 103 4.52 -7.86 -7.70
CA LEU A 103 4.53 -9.28 -8.02
C LEU A 103 4.40 -9.57 -9.53
N GLY A 104 3.95 -8.60 -10.33
CA GLY A 104 3.70 -8.78 -11.76
C GLY A 104 2.39 -9.48 -12.09
N THR A 105 1.51 -9.63 -11.11
CA THR A 105 0.19 -10.28 -11.27
C THR A 105 -0.94 -9.28 -11.53
N TYR A 106 -0.67 -7.99 -11.39
CA TYR A 106 -1.65 -6.94 -11.66
C TYR A 106 -2.04 -6.98 -13.14
N GLU A 107 -3.33 -7.18 -13.39
CA GLU A 107 -3.90 -7.26 -14.75
C GLU A 107 -3.11 -8.19 -15.70
N SER A 108 -2.62 -9.33 -15.23
CA SER A 108 -1.77 -10.23 -15.99
C SER A 108 -2.38 -10.65 -17.32
N HIS A 109 -3.68 -10.90 -17.35
CA HIS A 109 -4.41 -11.24 -18.58
C HIS A 109 -4.41 -10.10 -19.63
N ILE A 110 -4.40 -8.84 -19.18
CA ILE A 110 -4.29 -7.66 -20.05
C ILE A 110 -2.86 -7.57 -20.59
N GLN A 111 -1.85 -7.74 -19.74
CA GLN A 111 -0.43 -7.75 -20.14
C GLN A 111 -0.19 -8.76 -21.26
N GLU A 112 -0.62 -9.99 -21.06
CA GLU A 112 -0.49 -11.06 -22.05
C GLU A 112 -1.21 -10.74 -23.35
N LYS A 113 -2.42 -10.18 -23.26
CA LYS A 113 -3.22 -9.82 -24.43
C LYS A 113 -2.58 -8.69 -25.25
N ILE A 114 -2.07 -7.65 -24.58
CA ILE A 114 -1.37 -6.55 -25.27
C ILE A 114 -0.15 -7.09 -26.02
N ILE A 115 0.66 -7.93 -25.37
CA ILE A 115 1.86 -8.51 -25.99
C ILE A 115 1.49 -9.45 -27.14
N PHE A 116 0.47 -10.26 -26.97
CA PHE A 116 -0.04 -11.12 -28.05
C PHE A 116 -0.46 -10.29 -29.28
N LEU A 117 -1.26 -9.24 -29.07
CA LEU A 117 -1.73 -8.38 -30.16
C LEU A 117 -0.57 -7.62 -30.83
N SER A 118 0.38 -7.11 -30.06
CA SER A 118 1.54 -6.40 -30.62
C SER A 118 2.34 -7.29 -31.57
N LYS A 119 2.61 -8.53 -31.17
CA LYS A 119 3.33 -9.50 -32.00
C LYS A 119 2.51 -9.96 -33.21
N LYS A 120 1.24 -10.31 -33.02
CA LYS A 120 0.37 -10.80 -34.08
C LYS A 120 0.18 -9.80 -35.20
N PHE A 121 0.00 -8.52 -34.85
CA PHE A 121 -0.27 -7.46 -35.82
C PHE A 121 0.93 -6.56 -36.09
N LYS A 122 2.12 -6.89 -35.55
CA LYS A 122 3.36 -6.11 -35.70
C LYS A 122 3.16 -4.62 -35.35
N LEU A 123 2.47 -4.37 -34.23
CA LEU A 123 2.15 -3.02 -33.79
C LEU A 123 3.40 -2.33 -33.23
N ASN A 124 3.68 -1.12 -33.65
CA ASN A 124 4.86 -0.34 -33.21
C ASN A 124 4.52 0.74 -32.20
N ASN A 125 3.25 1.15 -32.11
CA ASN A 125 2.80 2.22 -31.25
C ASN A 125 1.81 1.70 -30.21
N PHE A 126 1.90 2.27 -29.00
CA PHE A 126 0.97 1.98 -27.90
C PHE A 126 0.52 3.33 -27.30
N ILE A 127 -0.79 3.49 -27.15
CA ILE A 127 -1.38 4.67 -26.52
C ILE A 127 -2.11 4.19 -25.28
N ASP A 128 -1.71 4.74 -24.13
CA ASP A 128 -2.31 4.45 -22.83
C ASP A 128 -3.10 5.66 -22.34
N LEU A 129 -4.42 5.58 -22.41
CA LEU A 129 -5.32 6.62 -21.92
C LEU A 129 -5.60 6.39 -20.44
N GLY A 130 -5.05 7.26 -19.57
CA GLY A 130 -5.13 7.12 -18.13
C GLY A 130 -3.99 6.28 -17.55
N ALA A 131 -2.81 6.43 -18.11
CA ALA A 131 -1.60 5.66 -17.78
C ALA A 131 -1.20 5.65 -16.29
N ALA A 132 -1.80 6.51 -15.46
CA ALA A 132 -1.51 6.65 -14.03
C ALA A 132 0.02 6.73 -13.77
N GLU A 133 0.59 5.80 -13.00
CA GLU A 133 2.03 5.70 -12.76
C GLU A 133 2.82 5.08 -13.93
N GLY A 134 2.17 4.82 -15.05
CA GLY A 134 2.82 4.29 -16.24
C GLY A 134 3.13 2.79 -16.20
N TYR A 135 2.45 2.01 -15.38
CA TYR A 135 2.73 0.58 -15.19
C TYR A 135 2.82 -0.20 -16.51
N HIS A 136 1.84 -0.04 -17.40
CA HIS A 136 1.84 -0.71 -18.69
C HIS A 136 2.83 -0.07 -19.66
N ILE A 137 2.74 1.25 -19.88
CA ILE A 137 3.51 1.93 -20.91
C ILE A 137 5.02 1.84 -20.66
N ILE A 138 5.48 2.08 -19.43
CA ILE A 138 6.91 1.99 -19.08
C ILE A 138 7.42 0.56 -19.23
N SER A 139 6.63 -0.42 -18.81
CA SER A 139 7.01 -1.83 -18.90
C SER A 139 7.10 -2.32 -20.34
N LEU A 140 6.14 -1.95 -21.18
CA LEU A 140 6.10 -2.33 -22.59
C LEU A 140 7.25 -1.70 -23.37
N LEU A 141 7.56 -0.42 -23.13
CA LEU A 141 8.70 0.27 -23.74
C LEU A 141 10.02 -0.35 -23.31
N LYS A 142 10.20 -0.59 -22.02
CA LYS A 142 11.44 -1.21 -21.50
C LYS A 142 11.69 -2.60 -22.07
N LYS A 143 10.64 -3.34 -22.35
CA LYS A 143 10.71 -4.70 -22.93
C LYS A 143 10.75 -4.69 -24.46
N ASN A 144 10.80 -3.51 -25.09
CA ASN A 144 10.83 -3.34 -26.54
C ASN A 144 9.67 -4.01 -27.28
N TYR A 145 8.49 -4.08 -26.64
CA TYR A 145 7.29 -4.54 -27.34
C TYR A 145 6.72 -3.49 -28.28
N PHE A 146 7.02 -2.22 -28.02
CA PHE A 146 6.65 -1.07 -28.84
C PHE A 146 7.84 -0.11 -28.92
N SER A 147 7.94 0.63 -29.98
CA SER A 147 9.03 1.60 -30.22
C SER A 147 8.64 3.03 -29.83
N LYS A 148 7.35 3.32 -29.71
CA LYS A 148 6.78 4.62 -29.34
C LYS A 148 5.53 4.43 -28.50
#